data_7c693b401707ae416f3ca3e44a25a79a
#
_entry.id   7c693b401707ae416f3ca3e44a25a79a
#
_cell.length_a   1.000
_cell.length_b   1.000
_cell.length_c   1.000
_cell.angle_alpha   90.00
_cell.angle_beta   90.00
_cell.angle_gamma   90.00
#
_symmetry.space_group_name_H-M   'P 1'
#
loop_
_entity.id
_entity.type
_entity.pdbx_description
1 polymer ?
#
loop_
_entity_poly.entity_id
_entity_poly.type
_entity_poly.pdbx_seq_one_letter_code
_entity_poly.pdbx_strand_id
1 'polypeptide(L)'
;MQNNKKSSNFAIMKTKTIIIGWILAVVLMASCGGRKFGSDFYEAKIDSMRKAEQLKEMKQTAGIYDDPVEAYFDTLQLCPLPIRSSGVDANHTMRFSDAPASVVQWLGYPLDQELKIASLPSTHGFRVIVLSEEQDDMPPILTLMTLDKLCQPVDRMTLYEQRTEEHGDDFGLIYNDYYITSEYEITLVHAFVRHTSDLPEIESTRRYIINGEGHFEEQVLDM
;
A
#
# COMPACT_ATOMS: atom_id res chain seq x y z
N MET A 1 -46.71 -52.47 -33.63
CA MET A 1 -45.56 -52.89 -32.82
C MET A 1 -44.76 -51.65 -32.41
N GLN A 2 -45.25 -50.88 -31.45
CA GLN A 2 -44.55 -49.61 -31.00
C GLN A 2 -44.83 -49.22 -29.53
N ASN A 3 -44.72 -50.18 -28.60
CA ASN A 3 -44.99 -49.84 -27.19
C ASN A 3 -43.98 -50.38 -26.15
N ASN A 4 -42.88 -51.02 -26.54
CA ASN A 4 -41.94 -51.62 -25.57
C ASN A 4 -40.61 -50.88 -25.39
N LYS A 5 -40.37 -49.74 -26.05
CA LYS A 5 -39.10 -48.97 -25.86
C LYS A 5 -39.19 -47.87 -24.85
N LYS A 6 -40.36 -47.38 -24.44
CA LYS A 6 -40.52 -46.30 -23.44
C LYS A 6 -40.41 -46.78 -22.01
N SER A 7 -40.75 -48.05 -21.71
CA SER A 7 -40.69 -48.57 -20.34
C SER A 7 -39.24 -48.82 -19.85
N SER A 8 -38.36 -49.27 -20.73
CA SER A 8 -36.97 -49.56 -20.42
C SER A 8 -36.16 -48.29 -20.05
N ASN A 9 -36.39 -47.21 -20.77
CA ASN A 9 -35.68 -45.96 -20.52
C ASN A 9 -36.09 -45.26 -19.21
N PHE A 10 -37.33 -45.46 -18.75
CA PHE A 10 -37.82 -44.89 -17.51
C PHE A 10 -37.27 -45.62 -16.26
N ALA A 11 -37.08 -46.93 -16.35
CA ALA A 11 -36.47 -47.73 -15.29
C ALA A 11 -34.95 -47.42 -15.14
N ILE A 12 -34.25 -47.26 -16.27
CA ILE A 12 -32.82 -46.91 -16.30
C ILE A 12 -32.58 -45.51 -15.76
N MET A 13 -33.53 -44.57 -16.05
CA MET A 13 -33.40 -43.18 -15.52
C MET A 13 -33.64 -43.12 -14.02
N LYS A 14 -34.60 -43.89 -13.48
CA LYS A 14 -34.83 -43.95 -12.02
C LYS A 14 -33.65 -44.56 -11.28
N THR A 15 -33.04 -45.61 -11.79
CA THR A 15 -31.85 -46.22 -11.15
C THR A 15 -30.64 -45.30 -11.20
N LYS A 16 -30.39 -44.58 -12.30
CA LYS A 16 -29.31 -43.59 -12.38
C LYS A 16 -29.49 -42.43 -11.41
N THR A 17 -30.71 -41.92 -11.25
CA THR A 17 -31.03 -40.85 -10.30
C THR A 17 -30.84 -41.29 -8.84
N ILE A 18 -31.21 -42.52 -8.51
CA ILE A 18 -30.99 -43.08 -7.17
C ILE A 18 -29.51 -43.28 -6.88
N ILE A 19 -28.71 -43.78 -7.86
CA ILE A 19 -27.27 -43.97 -7.70
C ILE A 19 -26.55 -42.62 -7.51
N ILE A 20 -26.92 -41.58 -8.29
CA ILE A 20 -26.37 -40.22 -8.15
C ILE A 20 -26.75 -39.64 -6.79
N GLY A 21 -27.97 -39.84 -6.33
CA GLY A 21 -28.40 -39.40 -4.99
C GLY A 21 -27.61 -40.08 -3.87
N TRP A 22 -27.32 -41.37 -3.97
CA TRP A 22 -26.48 -42.08 -3.01
C TRP A 22 -25.02 -41.66 -3.04
N ILE A 23 -24.44 -41.40 -4.22
CA ILE A 23 -23.07 -40.88 -4.34
C ILE A 23 -22.98 -39.49 -3.74
N LEU A 24 -23.98 -38.60 -3.96
CA LEU A 24 -24.02 -37.27 -3.37
C LEU A 24 -24.16 -37.33 -1.84
N ALA A 25 -25.00 -38.26 -1.32
CA ALA A 25 -25.15 -38.48 0.11
C ALA A 25 -23.88 -39.02 0.77
N VAL A 26 -23.16 -39.92 0.11
CA VAL A 26 -21.88 -40.46 0.59
C VAL A 26 -20.81 -39.39 0.58
N VAL A 27 -20.74 -38.52 -0.44
CA VAL A 27 -19.80 -37.38 -0.51
C VAL A 27 -20.12 -36.36 0.57
N LEU A 28 -21.40 -36.07 0.86
CA LEU A 28 -21.81 -35.19 1.95
C LEU A 28 -21.51 -35.78 3.34
N MET A 29 -21.67 -37.10 3.50
CA MET A 29 -21.31 -37.79 4.74
C MET A 29 -19.79 -37.89 4.94
N ALA A 30 -19.02 -38.03 3.89
CA ALA A 30 -17.55 -38.03 3.92
C ALA A 30 -16.99 -36.63 4.21
N SER A 31 -17.70 -35.57 3.79
CA SER A 31 -17.34 -34.19 4.13
C SER A 31 -17.77 -33.79 5.55
N CYS A 32 -18.79 -34.46 6.14
CA CYS A 32 -19.17 -34.32 7.55
C CYS A 32 -18.38 -35.23 8.49
N GLY A 33 -17.58 -36.16 7.99
CA GLY A 33 -16.49 -36.80 8.72
C GLY A 33 -15.37 -35.81 8.93
N GLY A 34 -15.70 -34.63 9.50
CA GLY A 34 -14.72 -33.65 9.94
C GLY A 34 -13.73 -34.39 10.83
N ARG A 35 -12.51 -34.60 10.32
CA ARG A 35 -11.39 -34.55 11.23
C ARG A 35 -11.70 -33.34 12.08
N LYS A 36 -11.95 -33.57 13.35
CA LYS A 36 -11.79 -32.56 14.38
C LYS A 36 -10.31 -32.13 14.29
N PHE A 37 -10.02 -31.25 13.34
CA PHE A 37 -8.96 -30.30 13.52
C PHE A 37 -9.46 -29.48 14.71
N GLY A 38 -9.13 -30.02 15.89
CA GLY A 38 -9.72 -29.57 17.14
C GLY A 38 -9.36 -28.11 17.30
N SER A 39 -10.17 -27.42 18.08
CA SER A 39 -9.82 -26.13 18.68
C SER A 39 -8.34 -26.05 19.03
N ASP A 40 -7.77 -27.13 19.50
CA ASP A 40 -6.37 -27.31 19.88
C ASP A 40 -5.35 -27.03 18.76
N PHE A 41 -5.67 -27.35 17.48
CA PHE A 41 -4.79 -27.03 16.36
C PHE A 41 -4.80 -25.52 16.07
N TYR A 42 -5.97 -24.91 16.09
CA TYR A 42 -6.10 -23.47 15.87
C TYR A 42 -5.55 -22.70 17.06
N GLU A 43 -5.78 -23.16 18.29
CA GLU A 43 -5.20 -22.58 19.50
C GLU A 43 -3.67 -22.67 19.48
N ALA A 44 -3.11 -23.84 19.17
CA ALA A 44 -1.67 -24.00 19.01
C ALA A 44 -1.06 -23.11 17.92
N LYS A 45 -1.79 -22.91 16.80
CA LYS A 45 -1.36 -21.99 15.73
C LYS A 45 -1.41 -20.54 16.17
N ILE A 46 -2.49 -20.14 16.86
CA ILE A 46 -2.62 -18.78 17.41
C ILE A 46 -1.53 -18.52 18.45
N ASP A 47 -1.27 -19.47 19.35
CA ASP A 47 -0.22 -19.35 20.36
C ASP A 47 1.18 -19.28 19.73
N SER A 48 1.44 -20.04 18.65
CA SER A 48 2.69 -19.96 17.93
C SER A 48 2.88 -18.59 17.26
N MET A 49 1.82 -18.03 16.68
CA MET A 49 1.85 -16.68 16.08
C MET A 49 2.08 -15.61 17.14
N ARG A 50 1.38 -15.66 18.28
CA ARG A 50 1.59 -14.74 19.41
C ARG A 50 3.01 -14.80 19.95
N LYS A 51 3.57 -16.00 20.11
CA LYS A 51 4.97 -16.16 20.56
C LYS A 51 5.97 -15.60 19.55
N ALA A 52 5.71 -15.79 18.25
CA ALA A 52 6.56 -15.23 17.19
C ALA A 52 6.49 -13.68 17.20
N GLU A 53 5.29 -13.11 17.38
CA GLU A 53 5.10 -11.67 17.48
C GLU A 53 5.76 -11.09 18.73
N GLN A 54 5.59 -11.72 19.89
CA GLN A 54 6.27 -11.32 21.13
C GLN A 54 7.80 -11.42 21.01
N LEU A 55 8.31 -12.46 20.36
CA LEU A 55 9.74 -12.60 20.11
C LEU A 55 10.27 -11.50 19.18
N LYS A 56 9.47 -11.13 18.16
CA LYS A 56 9.82 -10.04 17.26
C LYS A 56 9.85 -8.70 18.02
N GLU A 57 8.83 -8.41 18.83
CA GLU A 57 8.80 -7.22 19.68
C GLU A 57 9.98 -7.16 20.66
N MET A 58 10.32 -8.30 21.30
CA MET A 58 11.46 -8.35 22.21
C MET A 58 12.79 -8.12 21.47
N LYS A 59 12.95 -8.68 20.25
CA LYS A 59 14.14 -8.45 19.43
C LYS A 59 14.26 -6.99 19.02
N GLN A 60 13.17 -6.37 18.57
CA GLN A 60 13.12 -4.94 18.23
C GLN A 60 13.48 -4.07 19.43
N THR A 61 12.91 -4.35 20.61
CA THR A 61 13.23 -3.62 21.85
C THR A 61 14.69 -3.79 22.26
N ALA A 62 15.30 -4.96 21.97
CA ALA A 62 16.71 -5.23 22.23
C ALA A 62 17.64 -4.73 21.11
N GLY A 63 17.10 -4.15 20.01
CA GLY A 63 17.88 -3.73 18.83
C GLY A 63 18.45 -4.90 18.03
N ILE A 64 17.85 -6.10 18.13
CA ILE A 64 18.26 -7.30 17.39
C ILE A 64 17.29 -7.48 16.22
N TYR A 65 17.75 -7.17 15.04
CA TYR A 65 16.96 -7.30 13.79
C TYR A 65 17.45 -8.49 12.99
N ASP A 66 16.51 -9.26 12.46
CA ASP A 66 16.82 -10.36 11.52
C ASP A 66 17.02 -9.81 10.09
N ASP A 67 16.44 -8.63 9.80
CA ASP A 67 16.48 -7.95 8.49
C ASP A 67 17.08 -6.55 8.63
N PRO A 68 18.15 -6.20 7.89
CA PRO A 68 18.76 -4.89 7.91
C PRO A 68 17.84 -3.78 7.37
N VAL A 69 16.87 -4.12 6.52
CA VAL A 69 15.88 -3.17 5.98
C VAL A 69 14.90 -2.77 7.07
N GLU A 70 14.34 -3.74 7.81
CA GLU A 70 13.46 -3.48 8.95
C GLU A 70 14.20 -2.66 10.03
N ALA A 71 15.45 -3.03 10.33
CA ALA A 71 16.30 -2.29 11.26
C ALA A 71 16.42 -0.82 10.88
N TYR A 72 16.70 -0.53 9.61
CA TYR A 72 16.82 0.84 9.13
C TYR A 72 15.54 1.63 9.35
N PHE A 73 14.38 1.10 8.91
CA PHE A 73 13.10 1.81 9.06
C PHE A 73 12.72 2.07 10.52
N ASP A 74 13.11 1.20 11.44
CA ASP A 74 12.84 1.37 12.88
C ASP A 74 13.76 2.41 13.54
N THR A 75 14.89 2.75 12.91
CA THR A 75 15.78 3.85 13.38
C THR A 75 15.33 5.23 12.94
N LEU A 76 14.42 5.33 11.94
CA LEU A 76 13.98 6.60 11.42
C LEU A 76 13.17 7.38 12.45
N GLN A 77 13.50 8.67 12.57
CA GLN A 77 12.72 9.56 13.41
C GLN A 77 11.37 9.87 12.76
N LEU A 78 10.28 9.69 13.51
CA LEU A 78 8.95 10.04 13.03
C LEU A 78 8.79 11.56 12.87
N CYS A 79 8.30 11.96 11.71
CA CYS A 79 7.86 13.32 11.45
C CYS A 79 6.39 13.46 11.86
N PRO A 80 6.03 14.42 12.71
CA PRO A 80 4.64 14.57 13.14
C PRO A 80 3.75 15.09 12.01
N LEU A 81 2.50 14.67 12.01
CA LEU A 81 1.44 15.23 11.17
C LEU A 81 0.72 16.38 11.93
N PRO A 82 0.13 17.36 11.25
CA PRO A 82 0.03 17.53 9.80
C PRO A 82 1.32 18.06 9.17
N ILE A 83 1.49 17.77 7.87
CA ILE A 83 2.61 18.26 7.06
C ILE A 83 2.05 18.99 5.85
N ARG A 84 2.69 20.10 5.49
CA ARG A 84 2.37 20.85 4.29
C ARG A 84 3.65 21.22 3.55
N SER A 85 3.56 21.31 2.25
CA SER A 85 4.53 22.02 1.43
C SER A 85 4.46 23.51 1.76
N SER A 86 5.57 24.19 1.69
CA SER A 86 5.64 25.65 1.80
C SER A 86 6.07 26.31 0.48
N GLY A 87 5.77 25.66 -0.65
CA GLY A 87 6.20 26.12 -1.97
C GLY A 87 7.70 25.92 -2.19
N VAL A 88 8.51 26.98 -2.01
CA VAL A 88 9.96 26.93 -2.27
C VAL A 88 10.72 26.00 -1.31
N ASP A 89 10.15 25.68 -0.13
CA ASP A 89 10.81 24.91 0.92
C ASP A 89 10.03 23.64 1.29
N ALA A 90 9.72 22.81 0.31
CA ALA A 90 8.96 21.56 0.48
C ALA A 90 9.49 20.62 1.57
N ASN A 91 10.76 20.76 1.97
CA ASN A 91 11.45 19.88 2.91
C ASN A 91 11.57 20.42 4.33
N HIS A 92 11.08 21.64 4.64
CA HIS A 92 11.39 22.31 5.91
C HIS A 92 10.87 21.59 7.16
N THR A 93 9.85 20.76 7.06
CA THR A 93 9.21 20.08 8.20
C THR A 93 9.56 18.61 8.33
N MET A 94 10.12 18.00 7.29
CA MET A 94 10.47 16.59 7.30
C MET A 94 11.95 16.38 7.61
N ARG A 95 12.22 15.37 8.45
CA ARG A 95 13.59 14.95 8.78
C ARG A 95 13.94 13.75 7.94
N PHE A 96 14.75 14.00 6.94
CA PHE A 96 15.24 12.97 6.04
C PHE A 96 16.52 12.34 6.56
N SER A 97 16.68 11.05 6.33
CA SER A 97 17.90 10.27 6.58
C SER A 97 18.32 9.60 5.28
N ASP A 98 19.62 9.51 5.03
CA ASP A 98 20.14 8.85 3.83
C ASP A 98 19.79 7.36 3.85
N ALA A 99 19.29 6.84 2.72
CA ALA A 99 18.95 5.45 2.57
C ALA A 99 20.21 4.63 2.23
N PRO A 100 20.52 3.56 2.97
CA PRO A 100 21.60 2.65 2.59
C PRO A 100 21.25 1.90 1.31
N ALA A 101 22.28 1.49 0.54
CA ALA A 101 22.11 0.82 -0.76
C ALA A 101 21.17 -0.40 -0.71
N SER A 102 21.16 -1.17 0.41
CA SER A 102 20.24 -2.29 0.60
C SER A 102 18.77 -1.85 0.63
N VAL A 103 18.47 -0.70 1.22
CA VAL A 103 17.12 -0.13 1.28
C VAL A 103 16.72 0.45 -0.06
N VAL A 104 17.63 1.17 -0.75
CA VAL A 104 17.41 1.69 -2.11
C VAL A 104 17.00 0.55 -3.05
N GLN A 105 17.76 -0.54 -3.05
CA GLN A 105 17.47 -1.72 -3.86
C GLN A 105 16.15 -2.39 -3.46
N TRP A 106 15.87 -2.49 -2.15
CA TRP A 106 14.63 -3.06 -1.63
C TRP A 106 13.38 -2.31 -2.08
N LEU A 107 13.47 -0.98 -2.14
CA LEU A 107 12.40 -0.12 -2.63
C LEU A 107 12.26 -0.11 -4.16
N GLY A 108 13.12 -0.83 -4.87
CA GLY A 108 13.08 -0.97 -6.32
C GLY A 108 13.73 0.17 -7.10
N TYR A 109 14.61 0.94 -6.45
CA TYR A 109 15.37 2.00 -7.09
C TYR A 109 16.76 1.54 -7.55
N PRO A 110 17.35 2.19 -8.56
CA PRO A 110 18.74 1.95 -8.97
C PRO A 110 19.73 2.22 -7.83
N LEU A 111 20.83 1.46 -7.75
CA LEU A 111 21.81 1.57 -6.65
C LEU A 111 22.60 2.89 -6.66
N ASP A 112 22.66 3.56 -7.80
CA ASP A 112 23.29 4.88 -7.98
C ASP A 112 22.36 6.05 -7.68
N GLN A 113 21.08 5.75 -7.35
CA GLN A 113 20.11 6.76 -6.94
C GLN A 113 20.35 7.18 -5.49
N GLU A 114 20.60 8.46 -5.27
CA GLU A 114 20.61 9.02 -3.92
C GLU A 114 19.19 9.23 -3.42
N LEU A 115 18.81 8.45 -2.40
CA LEU A 115 17.52 8.53 -1.75
C LEU A 115 17.66 8.96 -0.30
N LYS A 116 16.81 9.88 0.12
CA LYS A 116 16.61 10.22 1.53
C LYS A 116 15.19 9.84 1.95
N ILE A 117 15.03 9.36 3.16
CA ILE A 117 13.76 8.84 3.66
C ILE A 117 13.35 9.57 4.94
N ALA A 118 12.11 10.02 4.99
CA ALA A 118 11.45 10.48 6.20
C ALA A 118 10.33 9.50 6.57
N SER A 119 10.18 9.20 7.87
CA SER A 119 9.12 8.33 8.37
C SER A 119 7.97 9.15 8.93
N LEU A 120 6.73 8.76 8.59
CA LEU A 120 5.49 9.33 9.13
C LEU A 120 4.85 8.33 10.10
N PRO A 121 3.89 8.76 10.94
CA PRO A 121 3.11 7.84 11.77
C PRO A 121 2.46 6.74 10.93
N SER A 122 2.41 5.51 11.44
CA SER A 122 1.76 4.39 10.75
C SER A 122 0.24 4.56 10.74
N THR A 123 -0.42 4.09 9.68
CA THR A 123 -1.88 4.07 9.58
C THR A 123 -2.37 2.72 9.07
N HIS A 124 -3.50 2.23 9.56
CA HIS A 124 -4.09 0.92 9.18
C HIS A 124 -3.13 -0.28 9.26
N GLY A 125 -2.04 -0.15 10.03
CA GLY A 125 -0.99 -1.19 10.13
C GLY A 125 0.05 -1.15 9.03
N PHE A 126 0.03 -0.13 8.17
CA PHE A 126 1.04 0.18 7.17
C PHE A 126 2.01 1.24 7.70
N ARG A 127 3.28 1.06 7.38
CA ARG A 127 4.30 2.08 7.57
C ARG A 127 4.17 3.09 6.43
N VAL A 128 4.26 4.37 6.75
CA VAL A 128 4.19 5.45 5.76
C VAL A 128 5.52 6.19 5.74
N ILE A 129 6.09 6.34 4.55
CA ILE A 129 7.36 7.03 4.36
C ILE A 129 7.25 8.06 3.23
N VAL A 130 8.11 9.08 3.30
CA VAL A 130 8.34 10.00 2.19
C VAL A 130 9.75 9.79 1.69
N LEU A 131 9.87 9.51 0.40
CA LEU A 131 11.14 9.46 -0.31
C LEU A 131 11.46 10.84 -0.89
N SER A 132 12.71 11.24 -0.81
CA SER A 132 13.25 12.42 -1.47
C SER A 132 14.32 11.97 -2.45
N GLU A 133 14.05 12.20 -3.73
CA GLU A 133 14.95 11.86 -4.84
C GLU A 133 15.65 13.13 -5.29
N GLU A 134 16.96 13.20 -5.11
CA GLU A 134 17.76 14.35 -5.53
C GLU A 134 17.77 14.42 -7.06
N GLN A 135 17.69 15.64 -7.58
CA GLN A 135 17.80 15.96 -9.01
C GLN A 135 18.88 16.99 -9.24
N ASP A 136 19.58 16.87 -10.37
CA ASP A 136 20.55 17.89 -10.78
C ASP A 136 19.84 19.22 -11.08
N ASP A 137 20.25 20.29 -10.40
CA ASP A 137 19.77 21.67 -10.60
C ASP A 137 18.27 21.91 -10.40
N MET A 138 17.51 20.93 -9.86
CA MET A 138 16.08 21.02 -9.60
C MET A 138 15.76 20.65 -8.14
N PRO A 139 14.63 21.13 -7.59
CA PRO A 139 14.16 20.63 -6.29
C PRO A 139 13.93 19.12 -6.34
N PRO A 140 14.14 18.42 -5.20
CA PRO A 140 13.95 16.97 -5.16
C PRO A 140 12.51 16.58 -5.44
N ILE A 141 12.31 15.41 -6.04
CA ILE A 141 11.00 14.77 -6.13
C ILE A 141 10.67 14.17 -4.78
N LEU A 142 9.47 14.44 -4.27
CA LEU A 142 8.95 13.80 -3.06
C LEU A 142 7.88 12.77 -3.41
N THR A 143 8.11 11.53 -3.00
CA THR A 143 7.18 10.42 -3.20
C THR A 143 6.69 9.90 -1.85
N LEU A 144 5.38 9.91 -1.62
CA LEU A 144 4.75 9.24 -0.48
C LEU A 144 4.58 7.75 -0.82
N MET A 145 4.94 6.87 0.12
CA MET A 145 4.87 5.44 -0.08
C MET A 145 4.33 4.75 1.16
N THR A 146 3.48 3.76 0.97
CA THR A 146 3.03 2.85 2.01
C THR A 146 3.80 1.54 1.93
N LEU A 147 4.19 1.00 3.09
CA LEU A 147 4.86 -0.29 3.20
C LEU A 147 4.04 -1.21 4.11
N ASP A 148 4.01 -2.49 3.78
CA ASP A 148 3.41 -3.50 4.63
C ASP A 148 4.26 -3.84 5.87
N LYS A 149 3.82 -4.83 6.66
CA LYS A 149 4.53 -5.28 7.87
C LYS A 149 5.91 -5.89 7.59
N LEU A 150 6.18 -6.32 6.36
CA LEU A 150 7.47 -6.84 5.90
C LEU A 150 8.30 -5.77 5.19
N CYS A 151 7.92 -4.51 5.33
CA CYS A 151 8.52 -3.35 4.66
C CYS A 151 8.48 -3.43 3.11
N GLN A 152 7.56 -4.24 2.54
CA GLN A 152 7.35 -4.28 1.09
C GLN A 152 6.53 -3.08 0.63
N PRO A 153 6.90 -2.41 -0.47
CA PRO A 153 6.09 -1.36 -1.06
C PRO A 153 4.69 -1.87 -1.44
N VAL A 154 3.65 -1.17 -0.99
CA VAL A 154 2.24 -1.46 -1.31
C VAL A 154 1.75 -0.50 -2.37
N ASP A 155 1.94 0.81 -2.15
CA ASP A 155 1.54 1.84 -3.09
C ASP A 155 2.41 3.09 -2.97
N ARG A 156 2.40 3.94 -4.02
CA ARG A 156 3.17 5.17 -4.04
C ARG A 156 2.47 6.27 -4.83
N MET A 157 2.67 7.52 -4.41
CA MET A 157 2.18 8.70 -5.11
C MET A 157 3.19 9.85 -5.02
N THR A 158 3.32 10.63 -6.09
CA THR A 158 4.15 11.84 -6.08
C THR A 158 3.46 12.93 -5.29
N LEU A 159 4.11 13.42 -4.22
CA LEU A 159 3.66 14.56 -3.43
C LEU A 159 4.12 15.89 -4.03
N TYR A 160 5.39 15.96 -4.40
CA TYR A 160 6.02 17.16 -4.92
C TYR A 160 6.92 16.80 -6.09
N GLU A 161 6.77 17.52 -7.17
CA GLU A 161 7.62 17.49 -8.34
C GLU A 161 7.55 18.89 -8.98
N GLN A 162 8.68 19.42 -9.39
CA GLN A 162 8.74 20.66 -10.12
C GLN A 162 9.37 20.41 -11.47
N ARG A 163 8.77 20.96 -12.52
CA ARG A 163 9.31 20.90 -13.88
C ARG A 163 9.00 22.16 -14.63
N THR A 164 9.82 22.43 -15.65
CA THR A 164 9.57 23.50 -16.59
C THR A 164 8.69 22.98 -17.72
N GLU A 165 7.67 23.73 -18.09
CA GLU A 165 6.71 23.34 -19.15
C GLU A 165 6.30 24.53 -20.01
N GLU A 166 6.05 24.27 -21.30
CA GLU A 166 5.37 25.19 -22.20
C GLU A 166 3.86 24.99 -22.06
N HIS A 167 3.15 26.05 -21.74
CA HIS A 167 1.69 26.04 -21.56
C HIS A 167 1.06 27.00 -22.56
N GLY A 168 0.66 26.50 -23.74
CA GLY A 168 0.20 27.30 -24.85
C GLY A 168 1.32 28.17 -25.45
N ASP A 169 1.14 29.47 -25.42
CA ASP A 169 2.15 30.46 -25.89
C ASP A 169 3.07 30.94 -24.74
N ASP A 170 2.96 30.39 -23.56
CA ASP A 170 3.68 30.79 -22.36
C ASP A 170 4.62 29.68 -21.86
N PHE A 171 5.60 30.08 -21.10
CA PHE A 171 6.59 29.20 -20.48
C PHE A 171 6.60 29.45 -18.97
N GLY A 172 6.67 28.38 -18.19
CA GLY A 172 6.64 28.50 -16.75
C GLY A 172 7.05 27.25 -16.00
N LEU A 173 6.82 27.30 -14.70
CA LEU A 173 7.06 26.18 -13.79
C LEU A 173 5.72 25.54 -13.43
N ILE A 174 5.65 24.23 -13.61
CA ILE A 174 4.60 23.40 -13.03
C ILE A 174 5.14 22.73 -11.78
N TYR A 175 4.36 22.74 -10.71
CA TYR A 175 4.69 22.00 -9.49
C TYR A 175 3.44 21.51 -8.79
N ASN A 176 3.61 20.46 -7.99
CA ASN A 176 2.60 20.00 -7.04
C ASN A 176 2.90 20.63 -5.67
N ASP A 177 1.87 21.16 -5.03
CA ASP A 177 1.87 21.50 -3.61
C ASP A 177 1.04 20.48 -2.84
N TYR A 178 1.33 20.23 -1.56
CA TYR A 178 0.63 19.20 -0.81
C TYR A 178 0.34 19.59 0.63
N TYR A 179 -0.72 18.98 1.16
CA TYR A 179 -1.07 19.00 2.56
C TYR A 179 -1.52 17.62 3.02
N ILE A 180 -0.94 17.11 4.11
CA ILE A 180 -1.28 15.82 4.72
C ILE A 180 -1.78 16.08 6.12
N THR A 181 -3.04 15.74 6.40
CA THR A 181 -3.66 15.86 7.73
C THR A 181 -3.18 14.75 8.68
N SER A 182 -3.54 14.87 9.97
CA SER A 182 -3.31 13.83 10.99
C SER A 182 -4.05 12.51 10.69
N GLU A 183 -5.14 12.58 9.96
CA GLU A 183 -5.98 11.43 9.55
C GLU A 183 -5.57 10.85 8.19
N TYR A 184 -4.48 11.34 7.59
CA TYR A 184 -4.03 10.96 6.25
C TYR A 184 -5.01 11.32 5.12
N GLU A 185 -5.73 12.43 5.26
CA GLU A 185 -6.30 13.10 4.12
C GLU A 185 -5.19 13.89 3.41
N ILE A 186 -4.93 13.55 2.15
CA ILE A 186 -3.85 14.11 1.36
C ILE A 186 -4.48 15.00 0.30
N THR A 187 -4.17 16.29 0.34
CA THR A 187 -4.57 17.24 -0.70
C THR A 187 -3.37 17.54 -1.58
N LEU A 188 -3.50 17.36 -2.88
CA LEU A 188 -2.54 17.77 -3.89
C LEU A 188 -3.11 18.95 -4.67
N VAL A 189 -2.32 20.00 -4.79
CA VAL A 189 -2.64 21.19 -5.59
C VAL A 189 -1.65 21.26 -6.74
N HIS A 190 -2.14 21.14 -7.96
CA HIS A 190 -1.34 21.31 -9.17
C HIS A 190 -1.37 22.77 -9.60
N ALA A 191 -0.22 23.41 -9.70
CA ALA A 191 -0.09 24.82 -9.96
C ALA A 191 0.91 25.11 -11.07
N PHE A 192 0.61 26.12 -11.88
CA PHE A 192 1.48 26.68 -12.91
C PHE A 192 1.87 28.10 -12.54
N VAL A 193 3.17 28.41 -12.63
CA VAL A 193 3.71 29.76 -12.43
C VAL A 193 4.34 30.23 -13.74
N ARG A 194 3.74 31.26 -14.34
CA ARG A 194 4.26 31.85 -15.58
C ARG A 194 5.63 32.48 -15.35
N HIS A 195 6.50 32.42 -16.34
CA HIS A 195 7.79 33.10 -16.26
C HIS A 195 7.65 34.65 -16.06
N THR A 196 6.52 35.19 -16.48
CA THR A 196 6.21 36.64 -16.41
C THR A 196 5.46 37.04 -15.14
N SER A 197 5.13 36.09 -14.25
CA SER A 197 4.30 36.29 -13.05
C SER A 197 4.83 35.48 -11.89
N ASP A 198 4.88 36.05 -10.70
CA ASP A 198 5.23 35.34 -9.47
C ASP A 198 3.98 34.68 -8.81
N LEU A 199 2.80 34.83 -9.41
CA LEU A 199 1.57 34.29 -8.85
C LEU A 199 1.24 32.93 -9.46
N PRO A 200 1.05 31.88 -8.62
CA PRO A 200 0.64 30.56 -9.11
C PRO A 200 -0.82 30.57 -9.59
N GLU A 201 -1.04 29.93 -10.73
CA GLU A 201 -2.37 29.59 -11.25
C GLU A 201 -2.67 28.15 -10.84
N ILE A 202 -3.74 27.92 -10.06
CA ILE A 202 -4.14 26.59 -9.64
C ILE A 202 -4.90 25.94 -10.79
N GLU A 203 -4.36 24.84 -11.31
CA GLU A 203 -4.97 24.08 -12.41
C GLU A 203 -5.90 22.99 -11.91
N SER A 204 -5.52 22.30 -10.83
CA SER A 204 -6.35 21.26 -10.23
C SER A 204 -6.06 21.09 -8.74
N THR A 205 -7.06 20.57 -8.04
CA THR A 205 -6.93 20.12 -6.65
C THR A 205 -7.54 18.73 -6.54
N ARG A 206 -6.78 17.78 -5.98
CA ARG A 206 -7.22 16.41 -5.77
C ARG A 206 -7.05 16.03 -4.32
N ARG A 207 -7.94 15.18 -3.83
CA ARG A 207 -7.86 14.62 -2.47
C ARG A 207 -7.73 13.13 -2.52
N TYR A 208 -6.91 12.61 -1.60
CA TYR A 208 -6.66 11.17 -1.45
C TYR A 208 -6.73 10.79 0.03
N ILE A 209 -7.02 9.53 0.27
CA ILE A 209 -6.88 8.88 1.58
C ILE A 209 -6.03 7.63 1.43
N ILE A 210 -5.47 7.15 2.54
CA ILE A 210 -4.90 5.81 2.59
C ILE A 210 -6.01 4.86 3.06
N ASN A 211 -6.44 3.94 2.21
CA ASN A 211 -7.48 2.98 2.55
C ASN A 211 -6.97 1.85 3.46
N GLY A 212 -7.89 0.96 3.90
CA GLY A 212 -7.57 -0.16 4.78
C GLY A 212 -6.61 -1.22 4.20
N GLU A 213 -6.34 -1.17 2.89
CA GLU A 213 -5.41 -2.05 2.18
C GLU A 213 -4.05 -1.37 1.91
N GLY A 214 -3.88 -0.13 2.35
CA GLY A 214 -2.66 0.65 2.19
C GLY A 214 -2.53 1.37 0.86
N HIS A 215 -3.57 1.40 0.02
CA HIS A 215 -3.57 2.10 -1.26
C HIS A 215 -4.06 3.54 -1.13
N PHE A 216 -3.54 4.41 -2.01
CA PHE A 216 -4.00 5.80 -2.15
C PHE A 216 -5.26 5.81 -3.00
N GLU A 217 -6.37 6.21 -2.41
CA GLU A 217 -7.68 6.26 -3.05
C GLU A 217 -8.12 7.72 -3.23
N GLU A 218 -8.39 8.12 -4.48
CA GLU A 218 -8.87 9.45 -4.80
C GLU A 218 -10.31 9.65 -4.31
N GLN A 219 -10.53 10.72 -3.56
CA GLN A 219 -11.85 11.12 -3.08
C GLN A 219 -12.50 12.06 -4.11
N VAL A 220 -13.53 11.58 -4.79
CA VAL A 220 -14.34 12.43 -5.66
C VAL A 220 -15.15 13.37 -4.77
N LEU A 221 -14.90 14.68 -4.88
CA LEU A 221 -15.73 15.68 -4.24
C LEU A 221 -16.99 15.87 -5.09
N ASP A 222 -18.12 15.33 -4.64
CA ASP A 222 -19.42 15.70 -5.19
C ASP A 222 -19.65 17.19 -4.92
N MET A 223 -19.59 18.00 -5.98
CA MET A 223 -19.89 19.45 -5.94
C MET A 223 -21.38 19.69 -6.16
#